data_af85158004a37ec97d19ee1c6c9f0ac7
#
_entry.id   af85158004a37ec97d19ee1c6c9f0ac7
#
_cell.length_a   1.000
_cell.length_b   1.000
_cell.length_c   1.000
_cell.angle_alpha   90.00
_cell.angle_beta   90.00
_cell.angle_gamma   90.00
#
_symmetry.space_group_name_H-M   'P 1'
#
loop_
_entity.id
_entity.type
_entity.pdbx_description
1 polymer ?
#
loop_
_entity_poly.entity_id
_entity_poly.type
_entity_poly.pdbx_seq_one_letter_code
_entity_poly.pdbx_strand_id
1 'polypeptide(L)'
;MKKLLNILLLTALLGADKPVLTNEEIASNLLEHMSLEQKVAQMFIVRTTAITADMDLTLHPVGGYCLFAYDIENPQQLKHLTDSLQNALFSPLLCIDEEGGRVARIAGNDAFNVPRFPNMGKMVEAGITPVGEASFAIGSYLKEYGFNVDFAPVADVFTNPLNTVIGQRALSTSAEEATRLVPEYMEGLRKAGIVPCVKHFPGHGDTIADSHHGCASVSKDWEQMLQCEILPFKAAIDAGVPIVMVGHVSAPEVTGDNLPATLSEYMISGKLKGELGFKGIVITDSMAMGAVSKEYDSAQAAVMAVKAGVDIVLMPADFIMAYNGLLAAVESGEISLSRIEESVYKILMLKLECGAIKL
;
A
#
# COMPACT_ATOMS: atom_id res chain seq x y z
N MET A 1 -14.50 22.63 -6.48
CA MET A 1 -13.39 23.59 -6.57
C MET A 1 -13.57 24.84 -5.75
N LYS A 2 -14.56 25.73 -6.01
CA LYS A 2 -14.67 27.00 -5.27
C LYS A 2 -14.87 26.87 -3.75
N LYS A 3 -15.50 25.81 -3.22
CA LYS A 3 -15.72 25.65 -1.76
C LYS A 3 -14.49 25.09 -1.01
N LEU A 4 -13.72 24.18 -1.60
CA LEU A 4 -12.44 23.72 -1.01
C LEU A 4 -11.38 24.84 -1.06
N LEU A 5 -11.33 25.58 -2.17
CA LEU A 5 -10.48 26.76 -2.29
C LEU A 5 -10.86 27.84 -1.27
N ASN A 6 -12.16 27.96 -0.91
CA ASN A 6 -12.62 28.89 0.11
C ASN A 6 -12.24 28.47 1.54
N ILE A 7 -12.06 27.18 1.84
CA ILE A 7 -11.57 26.72 3.15
C ILE A 7 -10.09 27.05 3.30
N LEU A 8 -9.29 26.81 2.27
CA LEU A 8 -7.87 27.22 2.21
C LEU A 8 -7.70 28.75 2.11
N LEU A 9 -8.61 29.47 1.41
CA LEU A 9 -8.59 30.92 1.30
C LEU A 9 -9.16 31.65 2.54
N LEU A 10 -10.02 31.02 3.36
CA LEU A 10 -10.46 31.62 4.63
C LEU A 10 -9.32 31.70 5.65
N THR A 11 -8.32 30.84 5.56
CA THR A 11 -7.10 30.95 6.38
C THR A 11 -6.12 32.01 5.90
N ALA A 12 -6.15 32.35 4.61
CA ALA A 12 -5.23 33.35 4.00
C ALA A 12 -5.71 34.82 4.11
N LEU A 13 -6.99 35.08 4.40
CA LEU A 13 -7.58 36.43 4.37
C LEU A 13 -7.77 37.09 5.73
N LEU A 14 -7.39 36.45 6.83
CA LEU A 14 -7.54 37.03 8.17
C LEU A 14 -6.19 37.03 8.89
N GLY A 15 -5.68 38.21 9.10
CA GLY A 15 -4.49 38.71 9.77
C GLY A 15 -3.67 37.80 10.70
N ALA A 16 -2.44 38.19 10.94
CA ALA A 16 -1.27 37.53 11.50
C ALA A 16 -1.32 36.77 12.85
N ASP A 17 -2.51 36.39 13.38
CA ASP A 17 -2.66 35.76 14.70
C ASP A 17 -3.62 34.55 14.73
N LYS A 18 -3.77 33.78 13.64
CA LYS A 18 -4.52 32.51 13.71
C LYS A 18 -3.62 31.34 14.02
N PRO A 19 -4.02 30.42 14.93
CA PRO A 19 -3.28 29.22 15.19
C PRO A 19 -3.14 28.39 13.88
N VAL A 20 -1.93 27.95 13.59
CA VAL A 20 -1.68 27.00 12.49
C VAL A 20 -2.42 25.71 12.84
N LEU A 21 -3.34 25.26 11.98
CA LEU A 21 -4.09 24.03 12.18
C LEU A 21 -3.16 22.82 12.20
N THR A 22 -3.43 21.87 13.07
CA THR A 22 -2.71 20.59 13.10
C THR A 22 -3.15 19.68 11.94
N ASN A 23 -2.35 18.67 11.62
CA ASN A 23 -2.74 17.69 10.59
C ASN A 23 -4.05 16.99 10.93
N GLU A 24 -4.32 16.71 12.21
CA GLU A 24 -5.55 16.10 12.69
C GLU A 24 -6.77 17.01 12.46
N GLU A 25 -6.63 18.30 12.73
CA GLU A 25 -7.70 19.29 12.49
C GLU A 25 -7.99 19.42 11.00
N ILE A 26 -6.94 19.41 10.16
CA ILE A 26 -7.08 19.49 8.70
C ILE A 26 -7.72 18.21 8.15
N ALA A 27 -7.25 17.03 8.55
CA ALA A 27 -7.82 15.76 8.11
C ALA A 27 -9.29 15.64 8.52
N SER A 28 -9.64 16.00 9.75
CA SER A 28 -11.02 16.00 10.26
C SER A 28 -11.91 16.94 9.46
N ASN A 29 -11.42 18.15 9.18
CA ASN A 29 -12.15 19.15 8.41
C ASN A 29 -12.38 18.69 6.94
N LEU A 30 -11.34 18.13 6.30
CA LEU A 30 -11.48 17.56 4.95
C LEU A 30 -12.52 16.44 4.94
N LEU A 31 -12.43 15.52 5.89
CA LEU A 31 -13.33 14.36 6.01
C LEU A 31 -14.80 14.81 6.19
N GLU A 32 -15.06 15.81 7.01
CA GLU A 32 -16.42 16.37 7.25
C GLU A 32 -17.05 16.92 5.97
N HIS A 33 -16.22 17.53 5.09
CA HIS A 33 -16.71 18.18 3.87
C HIS A 33 -16.73 17.27 2.63
N MET A 34 -16.21 16.02 2.74
CA MET A 34 -16.27 15.04 1.66
C MET A 34 -17.67 14.43 1.54
N SER A 35 -18.13 14.26 0.29
CA SER A 35 -19.32 13.43 0.02
C SER A 35 -19.02 11.95 0.26
N LEU A 36 -20.06 11.10 0.36
CA LEU A 36 -19.87 9.65 0.50
C LEU A 36 -19.09 9.07 -0.68
N GLU A 37 -19.41 9.50 -1.90
CA GLU A 37 -18.74 9.08 -3.14
C GLU A 37 -17.25 9.41 -3.10
N GLN A 38 -16.89 10.59 -2.60
CA GLN A 38 -15.50 11.01 -2.43
C GLN A 38 -14.78 10.19 -1.36
N LYS A 39 -15.44 9.91 -0.24
CA LYS A 39 -14.88 9.05 0.81
C LYS A 39 -14.61 7.64 0.29
N VAL A 40 -15.56 7.04 -0.38
CA VAL A 40 -15.39 5.71 -0.98
C VAL A 40 -14.27 5.71 -2.01
N ALA A 41 -14.17 6.73 -2.88
CA ALA A 41 -13.11 6.81 -3.88
C ALA A 41 -11.70 6.88 -3.24
N GLN A 42 -11.55 7.55 -2.08
CA GLN A 42 -10.26 7.62 -1.37
C GLN A 42 -9.74 6.25 -0.91
N MET A 43 -10.60 5.25 -0.76
CA MET A 43 -10.19 3.90 -0.36
C MET A 43 -9.60 3.08 -1.51
N PHE A 44 -9.38 3.65 -2.69
CA PHE A 44 -8.81 2.95 -3.83
C PHE A 44 -7.48 3.54 -4.28
N ILE A 45 -6.50 2.67 -4.53
CA ILE A 45 -5.31 2.97 -5.33
C ILE A 45 -5.45 2.19 -6.64
N VAL A 46 -5.39 2.90 -7.76
CA VAL A 46 -5.67 2.34 -9.09
C VAL A 46 -4.47 2.47 -10.02
N ARG A 47 -4.48 1.73 -11.14
CA ARG A 47 -3.53 1.97 -12.24
C ARG A 47 -3.90 3.24 -12.96
N THR A 48 -2.93 3.91 -13.55
CA THR A 48 -3.18 5.08 -14.43
C THR A 48 -4.11 4.74 -15.59
N THR A 49 -4.00 3.52 -16.13
CA THR A 49 -4.84 3.01 -17.22
C THR A 49 -6.28 2.67 -16.80
N ALA A 50 -6.58 2.60 -15.51
CA ALA A 50 -7.95 2.40 -15.02
C ALA A 50 -8.80 3.67 -15.19
N ILE A 51 -8.17 4.80 -15.47
CA ILE A 51 -8.83 6.07 -15.73
C ILE A 51 -9.05 6.18 -17.23
N THR A 52 -10.27 5.98 -17.66
CA THR A 52 -10.66 6.23 -19.05
C THR A 52 -10.83 7.74 -19.28
N ALA A 53 -10.69 8.17 -20.53
CA ALA A 53 -10.88 9.58 -20.91
C ALA A 53 -12.28 10.13 -20.54
N ASP A 54 -13.25 9.24 -20.33
CA ASP A 54 -14.64 9.56 -19.97
C ASP A 54 -14.87 9.63 -18.45
N MET A 55 -13.87 9.25 -17.62
CA MET A 55 -13.99 9.37 -16.17
C MET A 55 -13.80 10.80 -15.71
N ASP A 56 -14.82 11.34 -15.08
CA ASP A 56 -14.68 12.61 -14.34
C ASP A 56 -13.89 12.37 -13.05
N LEU A 57 -12.59 12.69 -13.06
CA LEU A 57 -11.70 12.58 -11.90
C LEU A 57 -12.17 13.44 -10.72
N THR A 58 -13.07 14.40 -10.94
CA THR A 58 -13.66 15.19 -9.87
C THR A 58 -14.76 14.43 -9.12
N LEU A 59 -15.39 13.45 -9.79
CA LEU A 59 -16.40 12.57 -9.19
C LEU A 59 -15.77 11.37 -8.49
N HIS A 60 -14.61 10.90 -8.97
CA HIS A 60 -13.89 9.76 -8.43
C HIS A 60 -12.47 10.14 -8.01
N PRO A 61 -12.30 11.00 -7.01
CA PRO A 61 -10.97 11.41 -6.55
C PRO A 61 -10.34 10.26 -5.75
N VAL A 62 -9.70 9.33 -6.47
CA VAL A 62 -9.09 8.13 -5.88
C VAL A 62 -8.01 8.46 -4.85
N GLY A 63 -7.78 7.55 -3.89
CA GLY A 63 -6.77 7.68 -2.85
C GLY A 63 -5.35 7.76 -3.39
N GLY A 64 -5.09 7.06 -4.51
CA GLY A 64 -3.77 7.07 -5.13
C GLY A 64 -3.70 6.35 -6.47
N TYR A 65 -2.51 6.42 -7.06
CA TYR A 65 -2.14 5.72 -8.29
C TYR A 65 -0.90 4.86 -8.06
N CYS A 66 -0.90 3.64 -8.59
CA CYS A 66 0.28 2.79 -8.66
C CYS A 66 0.83 2.80 -10.09
N LEU A 67 2.08 3.25 -10.26
CA LEU A 67 2.75 3.34 -11.55
C LEU A 67 3.59 2.09 -11.80
N PHE A 68 3.57 1.63 -13.05
CA PHE A 68 4.31 0.47 -13.53
C PHE A 68 5.33 0.87 -14.60
N ALA A 69 6.19 -0.06 -14.98
CA ALA A 69 7.22 0.18 -16.00
C ALA A 69 6.66 0.70 -17.34
N TYR A 70 5.45 0.31 -17.71
CA TYR A 70 4.79 0.78 -18.93
C TYR A 70 4.27 2.22 -18.84
N ASP A 71 4.16 2.80 -17.65
CA ASP A 71 3.81 4.22 -17.45
C ASP A 71 5.05 5.12 -17.48
N ILE A 72 6.26 4.53 -17.52
CA ILE A 72 7.54 5.22 -17.27
C ILE A 72 8.43 5.10 -18.49
N GLU A 73 8.51 6.18 -19.27
CA GLU A 73 9.31 6.21 -20.49
C GLU A 73 10.72 6.79 -20.26
N ASN A 74 10.78 7.98 -19.67
CA ASN A 74 12.01 8.72 -19.42
C ASN A 74 11.81 9.73 -18.27
N PRO A 75 12.88 10.34 -17.74
CA PRO A 75 12.80 11.29 -16.62
C PRO A 75 11.84 12.45 -16.80
N GLN A 76 11.81 13.06 -18.00
CA GLN A 76 10.99 14.23 -18.27
C GLN A 76 9.50 13.86 -18.35
N GLN A 77 9.19 12.75 -19.04
CA GLN A 77 7.82 12.24 -19.13
C GLN A 77 7.30 11.86 -17.74
N LEU A 78 8.09 11.10 -16.95
CA LEU A 78 7.69 10.68 -15.61
C LEU A 78 7.42 11.87 -14.69
N LYS A 79 8.30 12.88 -14.69
CA LYS A 79 8.13 14.08 -13.89
C LYS A 79 6.86 14.84 -14.27
N HIS A 80 6.60 14.98 -15.57
CA HIS A 80 5.36 15.61 -16.07
C HIS A 80 4.11 14.83 -15.64
N LEU A 81 4.14 13.50 -15.72
CA LEU A 81 3.04 12.63 -15.29
C LEU A 81 2.75 12.77 -13.81
N THR A 82 3.77 12.64 -12.95
CA THR A 82 3.60 12.73 -11.50
C THR A 82 3.14 14.12 -11.05
N ASP A 83 3.68 15.19 -11.63
CA ASP A 83 3.24 16.56 -11.36
C ASP A 83 1.76 16.76 -11.76
N SER A 84 1.35 16.21 -12.91
CA SER A 84 -0.05 16.28 -13.36
C SER A 84 -1.00 15.54 -12.42
N LEU A 85 -0.64 14.32 -11.99
CA LEU A 85 -1.45 13.53 -11.06
C LEU A 85 -1.56 14.20 -9.68
N GLN A 86 -0.50 14.81 -9.19
CA GLN A 86 -0.49 15.52 -7.88
C GLN A 86 -1.44 16.72 -7.83
N ASN A 87 -1.81 17.30 -8.98
CA ASN A 87 -2.76 18.41 -9.05
C ASN A 87 -4.23 17.98 -8.96
N ALA A 88 -4.52 16.67 -8.86
CA ALA A 88 -5.88 16.18 -8.69
C ALA A 88 -6.46 16.54 -7.31
N LEU A 89 -7.79 16.49 -7.21
CA LEU A 89 -8.51 16.76 -5.96
C LEU A 89 -8.06 15.76 -4.87
N PHE A 90 -7.77 16.26 -3.66
CA PHE A 90 -7.22 15.52 -2.52
C PHE A 90 -5.83 14.91 -2.76
N SER A 91 -5.06 15.42 -3.73
CA SER A 91 -3.67 15.04 -4.03
C SER A 91 -3.38 13.56 -3.78
N PRO A 92 -3.48 12.70 -4.81
CA PRO A 92 -3.37 11.26 -4.65
C PRO A 92 -1.99 10.82 -4.14
N LEU A 93 -1.94 9.67 -3.44
CA LEU A 93 -0.68 8.97 -3.20
C LEU A 93 -0.14 8.45 -4.53
N LEU A 94 1.13 8.69 -4.81
CA LEU A 94 1.83 8.11 -5.95
C LEU A 94 2.71 6.96 -5.46
N CYS A 95 2.33 5.75 -5.84
CA CYS A 95 2.90 4.51 -5.35
C CYS A 95 3.66 3.79 -6.47
N ILE A 96 4.67 3.01 -6.08
CA ILE A 96 5.47 2.20 -6.99
C ILE A 96 5.98 0.94 -6.26
N ASP A 97 6.36 -0.10 -7.02
CA ASP A 97 7.19 -1.20 -6.54
C ASP A 97 8.62 -0.95 -7.01
N GLU A 98 9.47 -0.43 -6.17
CA GLU A 98 10.89 -0.22 -6.47
C GLU A 98 11.77 -0.96 -5.45
N GLU A 99 11.58 -2.30 -5.37
CA GLU A 99 12.26 -3.16 -4.40
C GLU A 99 13.77 -3.29 -4.67
N GLY A 100 14.18 -3.02 -5.91
CA GLY A 100 15.47 -3.37 -6.45
C GLY A 100 15.46 -4.73 -7.20
N GLY A 101 16.55 -5.02 -7.92
CA GLY A 101 16.68 -6.24 -8.72
C GLY A 101 15.62 -6.35 -9.81
N ARG A 102 14.91 -7.48 -9.83
CA ARG A 102 13.88 -7.76 -10.86
C ARG A 102 12.60 -6.92 -10.69
N VAL A 103 12.39 -6.34 -9.53
CA VAL A 103 11.23 -5.49 -9.22
C VAL A 103 11.72 -4.06 -9.02
N ALA A 104 12.02 -3.43 -10.14
CA ALA A 104 12.49 -2.05 -10.22
C ALA A 104 11.92 -1.43 -11.50
N ARG A 105 11.08 -0.41 -11.37
CA ARG A 105 10.38 0.21 -12.49
C ARG A 105 11.19 1.35 -13.10
N ILE A 106 11.85 2.14 -12.23
CA ILE A 106 12.72 3.25 -12.64
C ILE A 106 14.14 2.72 -12.87
N ALA A 107 14.77 2.08 -11.89
CA ALA A 107 16.12 1.56 -12.03
C ALA A 107 16.24 0.44 -13.08
N GLY A 108 15.14 -0.25 -13.41
CA GLY A 108 15.07 -1.22 -14.49
C GLY A 108 15.01 -0.61 -15.90
N ASN A 109 14.80 0.71 -16.03
CA ASN A 109 14.70 1.42 -17.31
C ASN A 109 16.02 2.14 -17.63
N ASP A 110 16.63 1.84 -18.78
CA ASP A 110 17.93 2.39 -19.18
C ASP A 110 17.90 3.90 -19.49
N ALA A 111 16.73 4.52 -19.62
CA ALA A 111 16.61 5.96 -19.77
C ALA A 111 16.94 6.74 -18.48
N PHE A 112 17.02 6.06 -17.34
CA PHE A 112 17.28 6.66 -16.04
C PHE A 112 18.71 6.39 -15.56
N ASN A 113 19.39 7.44 -15.14
CA ASN A 113 20.72 7.35 -14.53
C ASN A 113 20.59 7.39 -12.99
N VAL A 114 20.11 6.29 -12.40
CA VAL A 114 19.91 6.12 -10.96
C VAL A 114 20.72 4.92 -10.44
N PRO A 115 21.02 4.84 -9.14
CA PRO A 115 21.64 3.66 -8.55
C PRO A 115 20.81 2.38 -8.82
N ARG A 116 21.51 1.31 -9.21
CA ARG A 116 20.91 0.01 -9.48
C ARG A 116 21.42 -1.01 -8.47
N PHE A 117 20.50 -1.70 -7.82
CA PHE A 117 20.79 -2.74 -6.85
C PHE A 117 20.36 -4.11 -7.39
N PRO A 118 21.07 -5.20 -7.04
CA PRO A 118 20.56 -6.55 -7.28
C PRO A 118 19.30 -6.81 -6.43
N ASN A 119 18.68 -7.99 -6.59
CA ASN A 119 17.65 -8.40 -5.63
C ASN A 119 18.20 -8.29 -4.20
N MET A 120 17.38 -7.78 -3.27
CA MET A 120 17.83 -7.44 -1.93
C MET A 120 18.47 -8.60 -1.17
N GLY A 121 17.93 -9.82 -1.31
CA GLY A 121 18.56 -11.01 -0.72
C GLY A 121 19.98 -11.25 -1.22
N LYS A 122 20.22 -11.09 -2.54
CA LYS A 122 21.58 -11.17 -3.10
C LYS A 122 22.51 -10.08 -2.58
N MET A 123 21.97 -8.87 -2.44
CA MET A 123 22.74 -7.75 -1.94
C MET A 123 23.21 -7.99 -0.50
N VAL A 124 22.29 -8.47 0.34
CA VAL A 124 22.58 -8.83 1.74
C VAL A 124 23.60 -9.96 1.81
N GLU A 125 23.35 -11.08 1.10
CA GLU A 125 24.24 -12.25 1.08
C GLU A 125 25.67 -11.88 0.64
N ALA A 126 25.79 -11.02 -0.35
CA ALA A 126 27.09 -10.61 -0.88
C ALA A 126 27.76 -9.44 -0.11
N GLY A 127 27.05 -8.83 0.86
CA GLY A 127 27.56 -7.68 1.63
C GLY A 127 27.90 -6.46 0.76
N ILE A 128 27.13 -6.22 -0.32
CA ILE A 128 27.46 -5.19 -1.32
C ILE A 128 27.26 -3.80 -0.74
N THR A 129 26.12 -3.56 -0.08
CA THR A 129 25.74 -2.25 0.48
C THR A 129 24.85 -2.49 1.69
N PRO A 130 24.98 -1.71 2.78
CA PRO A 130 24.01 -1.74 3.88
C PRO A 130 22.60 -1.47 3.39
N VAL A 131 21.63 -2.23 3.91
CA VAL A 131 20.24 -2.20 3.45
C VAL A 131 19.63 -0.81 3.57
N GLY A 132 19.93 -0.10 4.67
CA GLY A 132 19.44 1.27 4.89
C GLY A 132 20.03 2.30 3.91
N GLU A 133 21.28 2.11 3.46
CA GLU A 133 21.90 2.98 2.44
C GLU A 133 21.28 2.73 1.06
N ALA A 134 21.03 1.46 0.71
CA ALA A 134 20.41 1.10 -0.56
C ALA A 134 18.97 1.64 -0.64
N SER A 135 18.18 1.44 0.41
CA SER A 135 16.79 1.95 0.47
C SER A 135 16.73 3.48 0.51
N PHE A 136 17.68 4.15 1.16
CA PHE A 136 17.79 5.60 1.10
C PHE A 136 18.10 6.10 -0.32
N ALA A 137 18.98 5.43 -1.05
CA ALA A 137 19.28 5.78 -2.44
C ALA A 137 18.05 5.57 -3.34
N ILE A 138 17.33 4.45 -3.17
CA ILE A 138 16.05 4.19 -3.86
C ILE A 138 15.05 5.30 -3.55
N GLY A 139 14.79 5.56 -2.28
CA GLY A 139 13.85 6.58 -1.85
C GLY A 139 14.20 7.97 -2.36
N SER A 140 15.49 8.29 -2.46
CA SER A 140 15.95 9.62 -2.92
C SER A 140 15.54 9.90 -4.36
N TYR A 141 15.74 8.98 -5.30
CA TYR A 141 15.28 9.20 -6.68
C TYR A 141 13.75 9.05 -6.81
N LEU A 142 13.11 8.21 -5.99
CA LEU A 142 11.65 8.16 -5.96
C LEU A 142 11.06 9.53 -5.57
N LYS A 143 11.62 10.16 -4.54
CA LYS A 143 11.21 11.51 -4.10
C LYS A 143 11.42 12.55 -5.18
N GLU A 144 12.56 12.52 -5.88
CA GLU A 144 12.88 13.40 -7.00
C GLU A 144 11.82 13.31 -8.11
N TYR A 145 11.36 12.09 -8.42
CA TYR A 145 10.33 11.85 -9.43
C TYR A 145 8.89 11.99 -8.92
N GLY A 146 8.69 12.44 -7.66
CA GLY A 146 7.39 12.83 -7.15
C GLY A 146 6.58 11.70 -6.50
N PHE A 147 7.16 10.53 -6.25
CA PHE A 147 6.51 9.46 -5.51
C PHE A 147 6.39 9.78 -4.02
N ASN A 148 5.37 9.17 -3.38
CA ASN A 148 5.13 9.29 -1.95
C ASN A 148 5.34 7.96 -1.23
N VAL A 149 5.02 6.84 -1.88
CA VAL A 149 4.98 5.49 -1.28
C VAL A 149 5.78 4.53 -2.15
N ASP A 150 6.64 3.75 -1.52
CA ASP A 150 7.23 2.55 -2.12
C ASP A 150 6.62 1.30 -1.47
N PHE A 151 6.12 0.37 -2.28
CA PHE A 151 5.66 -0.93 -1.81
C PHE A 151 6.86 -1.84 -1.52
N ALA A 152 7.68 -1.40 -0.57
CA ALA A 152 8.88 -2.04 -0.04
C ALA A 152 9.07 -1.68 1.45
N PRO A 153 9.76 -2.53 2.21
CA PRO A 153 10.46 -3.76 1.87
C PRO A 153 9.56 -5.00 1.76
N VAL A 154 10.12 -6.04 1.11
CA VAL A 154 9.58 -7.40 1.19
C VAL A 154 9.99 -8.00 2.54
N ALA A 155 9.01 -8.13 3.45
CA ALA A 155 9.22 -8.66 4.80
C ALA A 155 9.06 -10.19 4.88
N ASP A 156 8.74 -10.83 3.74
CA ASP A 156 8.66 -12.29 3.65
C ASP A 156 10.00 -12.92 3.98
N VAL A 157 9.98 -14.04 4.72
CA VAL A 157 11.17 -14.87 4.98
C VAL A 157 11.22 -15.97 3.94
N PHE A 158 12.28 -16.03 3.11
CA PHE A 158 12.40 -17.01 2.03
C PHE A 158 12.82 -18.36 2.58
N THR A 159 11.89 -19.15 3.09
CA THR A 159 12.13 -20.48 3.66
C THR A 159 11.92 -21.63 2.68
N ASN A 160 11.09 -21.43 1.65
CA ASN A 160 10.84 -22.44 0.63
C ASN A 160 11.62 -22.16 -0.66
N PRO A 161 12.69 -22.90 -0.98
CA PRO A 161 13.50 -22.67 -2.17
C PRO A 161 12.74 -22.89 -3.50
N LEU A 162 11.57 -23.53 -3.47
CA LEU A 162 10.70 -23.70 -4.63
C LEU A 162 9.80 -22.49 -4.88
N ASN A 163 9.74 -21.55 -3.96
CA ASN A 163 8.97 -20.32 -4.12
C ASN A 163 9.71 -19.35 -5.06
N THR A 164 9.35 -19.37 -6.33
CA THR A 164 9.93 -18.48 -7.35
C THR A 164 9.30 -17.07 -7.35
N VAL A 165 8.16 -16.88 -6.67
CA VAL A 165 7.46 -15.59 -6.59
C VAL A 165 8.21 -14.63 -5.69
N ILE A 166 8.57 -15.07 -4.50
CA ILE A 166 9.36 -14.29 -3.54
C ILE A 166 10.85 -14.46 -3.85
N GLY A 167 11.40 -15.64 -3.65
CA GLY A 167 12.82 -15.89 -3.92
C GLY A 167 13.71 -14.82 -3.26
N GLN A 168 14.68 -14.36 -4.01
CA GLN A 168 15.66 -13.36 -3.56
C GLN A 168 15.13 -11.90 -3.49
N ARG A 169 13.83 -11.66 -3.71
CA ARG A 169 13.17 -10.39 -3.33
C ARG A 169 13.17 -10.22 -1.81
N ALA A 170 13.00 -11.32 -1.06
CA ALA A 170 13.16 -11.34 0.39
C ALA A 170 14.56 -10.88 0.79
N LEU A 171 14.64 -10.17 1.91
CA LEU A 171 15.91 -9.70 2.47
C LEU A 171 16.78 -10.86 2.98
N SER A 172 16.15 -11.93 3.49
CA SER A 172 16.88 -13.10 4.02
C SER A 172 16.06 -14.39 3.98
N THR A 173 16.77 -15.51 4.10
CA THR A 173 16.21 -16.83 4.39
C THR A 173 16.07 -17.08 5.91
N SER A 174 16.68 -16.22 6.74
CA SER A 174 16.62 -16.27 8.21
C SER A 174 15.60 -15.27 8.72
N ALA A 175 14.65 -15.72 9.53
CA ALA A 175 13.66 -14.87 10.20
C ALA A 175 14.34 -13.85 11.12
N GLU A 176 15.38 -14.24 11.87
CA GLU A 176 16.12 -13.35 12.75
C GLU A 176 16.80 -12.21 11.95
N GLU A 177 17.45 -12.53 10.85
CA GLU A 177 18.09 -11.54 10.00
C GLU A 177 17.07 -10.62 9.33
N ALA A 178 15.97 -11.17 8.77
CA ALA A 178 14.88 -10.37 8.21
C ALA A 178 14.27 -9.41 9.23
N THR A 179 14.10 -9.87 10.47
CA THR A 179 13.60 -9.05 11.61
C THR A 179 14.47 -7.84 11.89
N ARG A 180 15.78 -7.95 11.70
CA ARG A 180 16.72 -6.83 11.85
C ARG A 180 16.73 -5.93 10.63
N LEU A 181 16.69 -6.50 9.41
CA LEU A 181 16.89 -5.76 8.16
C LEU A 181 15.64 -5.00 7.71
N VAL A 182 14.43 -5.49 7.99
CA VAL A 182 13.18 -4.84 7.58
C VAL A 182 13.04 -3.43 8.16
N PRO A 183 13.22 -3.20 9.49
CA PRO A 183 13.22 -1.83 10.04
C PRO A 183 14.35 -0.94 9.48
N GLU A 184 15.53 -1.51 9.19
CA GLU A 184 16.65 -0.77 8.60
C GLU A 184 16.30 -0.27 7.18
N TYR A 185 15.66 -1.11 6.36
CA TYR A 185 15.18 -0.73 5.04
C TYR A 185 14.12 0.39 5.13
N MET A 186 13.16 0.22 6.04
CA MET A 186 12.11 1.22 6.27
C MET A 186 12.69 2.59 6.65
N GLU A 187 13.69 2.60 7.51
CA GLU A 187 14.33 3.83 7.96
C GLU A 187 15.07 4.54 6.81
N GLY A 188 15.69 3.80 5.89
CA GLY A 188 16.31 4.38 4.70
C GLY A 188 15.29 5.10 3.81
N LEU A 189 14.13 4.48 3.53
CA LEU A 189 13.05 5.12 2.78
C LEU A 189 12.50 6.36 3.49
N ARG A 190 12.28 6.29 4.80
CA ARG A 190 11.79 7.43 5.61
C ARG A 190 12.74 8.62 5.55
N LYS A 191 14.05 8.38 5.69
CA LYS A 191 15.09 9.44 5.57
C LYS A 191 15.05 10.13 4.22
N ALA A 192 14.69 9.40 3.17
CA ALA A 192 14.50 9.97 1.82
C ALA A 192 13.13 10.68 1.65
N GLY A 193 12.23 10.61 2.63
CA GLY A 193 10.88 11.19 2.57
C GLY A 193 9.88 10.33 1.78
N ILE A 194 10.10 9.02 1.73
CA ILE A 194 9.22 8.03 1.13
C ILE A 194 8.58 7.17 2.22
N VAL A 195 7.29 6.93 2.09
CA VAL A 195 6.51 6.06 2.98
C VAL A 195 6.78 4.60 2.63
N PRO A 196 7.31 3.79 3.57
CA PRO A 196 7.49 2.36 3.36
C PRO A 196 6.17 1.60 3.51
N CYS A 197 6.02 0.52 2.74
CA CYS A 197 4.92 -0.43 2.85
C CYS A 197 5.48 -1.85 2.94
N VAL A 198 5.40 -2.49 4.10
CA VAL A 198 5.90 -3.88 4.26
C VAL A 198 4.92 -4.89 3.67
N LYS A 199 5.45 -5.94 3.03
CA LYS A 199 4.67 -6.93 2.30
C LYS A 199 5.33 -8.31 2.32
N HIS A 200 4.58 -9.40 2.18
CA HIS A 200 3.14 -9.56 1.98
C HIS A 200 2.57 -10.31 3.21
N PHE A 201 1.92 -9.60 4.12
CA PHE A 201 1.34 -10.23 5.33
C PHE A 201 0.31 -11.31 4.93
N PRO A 202 0.26 -12.49 5.59
CA PRO A 202 0.99 -12.89 6.79
C PRO A 202 2.37 -13.56 6.53
N GLY A 203 2.94 -13.46 5.35
CA GLY A 203 4.20 -14.06 4.95
C GLY A 203 4.02 -14.99 3.75
N HIS A 204 4.66 -14.63 2.63
CA HIS A 204 4.54 -15.34 1.35
C HIS A 204 5.78 -16.22 1.05
N GLY A 205 6.84 -16.16 1.90
CA GLY A 205 8.13 -16.77 1.56
C GLY A 205 8.18 -18.27 1.65
N ASP A 206 7.28 -18.91 2.43
CA ASP A 206 7.15 -20.36 2.60
C ASP A 206 6.05 -20.97 1.71
N THR A 207 5.29 -20.17 1.00
CA THR A 207 4.10 -20.66 0.29
C THR A 207 4.44 -21.61 -0.85
N ILE A 208 3.53 -22.56 -1.07
CA ILE A 208 3.46 -23.40 -2.24
C ILE A 208 2.26 -22.93 -3.08
N ALA A 209 2.40 -22.94 -4.41
CA ALA A 209 1.27 -22.66 -5.29
C ALA A 209 0.20 -23.77 -5.10
N ASP A 210 -0.98 -23.41 -4.58
CA ASP A 210 -2.11 -24.33 -4.54
C ASP A 210 -2.74 -24.40 -5.93
N SER A 211 -2.54 -25.54 -6.59
CA SER A 211 -3.11 -25.80 -7.91
C SER A 211 -4.63 -25.95 -7.91
N HIS A 212 -5.25 -26.18 -6.74
CA HIS A 212 -6.71 -26.40 -6.63
C HIS A 212 -7.49 -25.10 -6.44
N HIS A 213 -6.91 -24.10 -5.75
CA HIS A 213 -7.60 -22.85 -5.40
C HIS A 213 -7.00 -21.59 -6.05
N GLY A 214 -5.91 -21.73 -6.84
CA GLY A 214 -5.25 -20.59 -7.50
C GLY A 214 -4.60 -19.59 -6.55
N CYS A 215 -4.64 -19.84 -5.24
CA CYS A 215 -4.08 -19.05 -4.17
C CYS A 215 -2.82 -19.72 -3.61
N ALA A 216 -1.84 -18.92 -3.23
CA ALA A 216 -0.69 -19.42 -2.48
C ALA A 216 -1.12 -19.79 -1.06
N SER A 217 -0.60 -20.90 -0.49
CA SER A 217 -1.01 -21.35 0.84
C SER A 217 0.18 -21.60 1.76
N VAL A 218 -0.01 -21.29 3.03
CA VAL A 218 0.91 -21.64 4.15
C VAL A 218 0.23 -22.73 4.99
N SER A 219 0.95 -23.83 5.22
CA SER A 219 0.47 -24.98 5.98
C SER A 219 0.93 -24.99 7.45
N LYS A 220 1.28 -23.83 8.00
CA LYS A 220 1.68 -23.62 9.40
C LYS A 220 0.53 -23.11 10.21
N ASP A 221 0.45 -23.50 11.47
CA ASP A 221 -0.42 -22.88 12.45
C ASP A 221 0.12 -21.50 12.89
N TRP A 222 -0.69 -20.76 13.64
CA TRP A 222 -0.31 -19.39 14.04
C TRP A 222 0.92 -19.33 14.94
N GLU A 223 1.08 -20.28 15.85
CA GLU A 223 2.21 -20.34 16.77
C GLU A 223 3.54 -20.59 16.02
N GLN A 224 3.48 -21.42 15.00
CA GLN A 224 4.62 -21.67 14.10
C GLN A 224 4.94 -20.41 13.26
N MET A 225 3.90 -19.72 12.74
CA MET A 225 4.09 -18.49 11.99
C MET A 225 4.67 -17.36 12.84
N LEU A 226 4.28 -17.25 14.11
CA LEU A 226 4.85 -16.29 15.05
C LEU A 226 6.36 -16.47 15.28
N GLN A 227 6.89 -17.66 15.04
CA GLN A 227 8.31 -17.96 15.19
C GLN A 227 9.14 -17.72 13.92
N CYS A 228 8.50 -17.41 12.79
CA CYS A 228 9.20 -17.23 11.53
C CYS A 228 8.57 -16.10 10.69
N GLU A 229 7.46 -16.36 9.98
CA GLU A 229 6.87 -15.48 8.99
C GLU A 229 6.46 -14.13 9.57
N ILE A 230 5.95 -14.13 10.80
CA ILE A 230 5.40 -12.94 11.45
C ILE A 230 6.47 -12.06 12.12
N LEU A 231 7.63 -12.61 12.45
CA LEU A 231 8.68 -11.86 13.15
C LEU A 231 9.09 -10.56 12.45
N PRO A 232 9.36 -10.53 11.12
CA PRO A 232 9.72 -9.29 10.44
C PRO A 232 8.57 -8.27 10.39
N PHE A 233 7.32 -8.74 10.28
CA PHE A 233 6.14 -7.85 10.33
C PHE A 233 5.96 -7.24 11.72
N LYS A 234 6.15 -8.05 12.78
CA LYS A 234 6.11 -7.54 14.15
C LYS A 234 7.19 -6.49 14.38
N ALA A 235 8.42 -6.72 13.93
CA ALA A 235 9.50 -5.74 14.02
C ALA A 235 9.18 -4.45 13.25
N ALA A 236 8.56 -4.57 12.07
CA ALA A 236 8.10 -3.41 11.30
C ALA A 236 7.01 -2.63 12.04
N ILE A 237 6.04 -3.32 12.67
CA ILE A 237 4.97 -2.71 13.47
C ILE A 237 5.57 -1.99 14.68
N ASP A 238 6.48 -2.63 15.42
CA ASP A 238 7.16 -2.07 16.58
C ASP A 238 8.03 -0.84 16.18
N ALA A 239 8.56 -0.83 14.93
CA ALA A 239 9.25 0.32 14.32
C ALA A 239 8.29 1.36 13.69
N GLY A 240 6.99 1.22 13.87
CA GLY A 240 5.97 2.17 13.45
C GLY A 240 5.75 2.21 11.93
N VAL A 241 5.74 1.06 11.23
CA VAL A 241 5.41 1.03 9.80
C VAL A 241 4.05 1.67 9.54
N PRO A 242 3.94 2.60 8.55
CA PRO A 242 2.66 3.26 8.29
C PRO A 242 1.69 2.40 7.47
N ILE A 243 2.19 1.51 6.61
CA ILE A 243 1.38 0.69 5.71
C ILE A 243 1.84 -0.77 5.77
N VAL A 244 0.87 -1.70 5.90
CA VAL A 244 1.07 -3.14 5.72
C VAL A 244 0.24 -3.62 4.54
N MET A 245 0.89 -4.24 3.56
CA MET A 245 0.22 -4.91 2.45
C MET A 245 -0.07 -6.35 2.80
N VAL A 246 -1.35 -6.72 2.70
CA VAL A 246 -1.82 -8.10 2.89
C VAL A 246 -1.82 -8.82 1.57
N GLY A 247 -1.12 -9.96 1.50
CA GLY A 247 -1.02 -10.81 0.31
C GLY A 247 -2.25 -11.72 0.14
N HIS A 248 -2.40 -12.23 -1.08
CA HIS A 248 -3.43 -13.25 -1.38
C HIS A 248 -2.89 -14.64 -1.00
N VAL A 249 -2.63 -14.81 0.28
CA VAL A 249 -2.11 -16.05 0.87
C VAL A 249 -3.19 -16.64 1.79
N SER A 250 -3.55 -17.90 1.59
CA SER A 250 -4.41 -18.63 2.51
C SER A 250 -3.57 -19.28 3.62
N ALA A 251 -4.15 -19.36 4.82
CA ALA A 251 -3.55 -20.00 5.99
C ALA A 251 -4.59 -20.89 6.69
N PRO A 252 -4.99 -22.03 6.07
CA PRO A 252 -6.12 -22.83 6.54
C PRO A 252 -5.95 -23.39 7.95
N GLU A 253 -4.73 -23.69 8.39
CA GLU A 253 -4.45 -24.14 9.76
C GLU A 253 -4.65 -23.02 10.80
N VAL A 254 -4.72 -21.74 10.34
CA VAL A 254 -4.96 -20.58 11.20
C VAL A 254 -6.43 -20.14 11.15
N THR A 255 -7.01 -20.10 9.94
CA THR A 255 -8.36 -19.55 9.73
C THR A 255 -9.47 -20.60 9.73
N GLY A 256 -9.12 -21.87 9.49
CA GLY A 256 -10.08 -22.96 9.31
C GLY A 256 -10.76 -22.99 7.92
N ASP A 257 -10.32 -22.10 7.01
CA ASP A 257 -10.82 -22.01 5.64
C ASP A 257 -9.68 -21.69 4.65
N ASN A 258 -9.98 -21.66 3.35
CA ASN A 258 -9.01 -21.34 2.30
C ASN A 258 -9.13 -19.89 1.80
N LEU A 259 -9.80 -19.01 2.56
CA LEU A 259 -9.97 -17.63 2.17
C LEU A 259 -8.60 -16.91 2.13
N PRO A 260 -8.28 -16.14 1.08
CA PRO A 260 -7.08 -15.32 1.07
C PRO A 260 -7.04 -14.35 2.24
N ALA A 261 -5.90 -14.14 2.85
CA ALA A 261 -5.74 -13.23 3.99
C ALA A 261 -6.31 -11.83 3.73
N THR A 262 -6.22 -11.33 2.48
CA THR A 262 -6.82 -10.07 2.04
C THR A 262 -8.33 -9.98 2.21
N LEU A 263 -9.04 -11.11 2.28
CA LEU A 263 -10.49 -11.17 2.45
C LEU A 263 -10.90 -11.73 3.81
N SER A 264 -9.93 -12.08 4.66
CA SER A 264 -10.16 -12.73 5.96
C SER A 264 -10.19 -11.72 7.10
N GLU A 265 -11.37 -11.52 7.71
CA GLU A 265 -11.54 -10.71 8.92
C GLU A 265 -10.68 -11.26 10.06
N TYR A 266 -10.59 -12.60 10.17
CA TYR A 266 -9.77 -13.24 11.19
C TYR A 266 -8.30 -12.85 11.08
N MET A 267 -7.75 -12.81 9.85
CA MET A 267 -6.35 -12.45 9.61
C MET A 267 -6.10 -10.95 9.79
N ILE A 268 -6.97 -10.09 9.24
CA ILE A 268 -6.74 -8.64 9.26
C ILE A 268 -7.17 -8.04 10.59
N SER A 269 -8.47 -8.13 10.93
CA SER A 269 -8.98 -7.52 12.16
C SER A 269 -8.56 -8.29 13.40
N GLY A 270 -8.55 -9.63 13.34
CA GLY A 270 -8.17 -10.48 14.45
C GLY A 270 -6.66 -10.49 14.70
N LYS A 271 -5.87 -10.93 13.73
CA LYS A 271 -4.42 -11.14 13.91
C LYS A 271 -3.62 -9.86 13.72
N LEU A 272 -3.69 -9.22 12.57
CA LEU A 272 -2.85 -8.04 12.28
C LEU A 272 -3.19 -6.83 13.18
N LYS A 273 -4.47 -6.45 13.23
CA LYS A 273 -4.90 -5.28 14.03
C LYS A 273 -5.08 -5.61 15.51
N GLY A 274 -5.70 -6.75 15.83
CA GLY A 274 -6.03 -7.15 17.21
C GLY A 274 -4.81 -7.66 17.98
N GLU A 275 -4.21 -8.75 17.52
CA GLU A 275 -3.14 -9.44 18.26
C GLU A 275 -1.78 -8.75 18.09
N LEU A 276 -1.38 -8.40 16.85
CA LEU A 276 -0.11 -7.71 16.59
C LEU A 276 -0.18 -6.20 16.86
N GLY A 277 -1.38 -5.65 17.08
CA GLY A 277 -1.58 -4.26 17.48
C GLY A 277 -1.35 -3.23 16.39
N PHE A 278 -1.38 -3.61 15.10
CA PHE A 278 -1.17 -2.68 14.00
C PHE A 278 -2.28 -1.62 13.92
N LYS A 279 -1.90 -0.34 13.88
CA LYS A 279 -2.83 0.81 13.86
C LYS A 279 -2.78 1.62 12.56
N GLY A 280 -1.81 1.33 11.70
CA GLY A 280 -1.63 2.03 10.42
C GLY A 280 -2.66 1.61 9.36
N ILE A 281 -2.30 1.87 8.11
CA ILE A 281 -3.12 1.57 6.93
C ILE A 281 -2.90 0.12 6.49
N VAL A 282 -3.97 -0.65 6.37
CA VAL A 282 -3.96 -1.97 5.73
C VAL A 282 -4.35 -1.80 4.26
N ILE A 283 -3.46 -2.20 3.36
CA ILE A 283 -3.71 -2.23 1.91
C ILE A 283 -3.72 -3.69 1.41
N THR A 284 -4.57 -4.00 0.44
CA THR A 284 -4.52 -5.31 -0.24
C THR A 284 -3.32 -5.39 -1.18
N ASP A 285 -2.84 -6.58 -1.51
CA ASP A 285 -2.15 -6.79 -2.78
C ASP A 285 -3.12 -6.56 -3.95
N SER A 286 -2.62 -6.56 -5.19
CA SER A 286 -3.43 -6.26 -6.37
C SER A 286 -4.64 -7.19 -6.50
N MET A 287 -5.84 -6.63 -6.36
CA MET A 287 -7.09 -7.38 -6.47
C MET A 287 -7.39 -7.88 -7.91
N ALA A 288 -6.61 -7.42 -8.90
CA ALA A 288 -6.65 -7.97 -10.26
C ALA A 288 -5.92 -9.31 -10.40
N MET A 289 -5.17 -9.75 -9.37
CA MET A 289 -4.49 -11.05 -9.38
C MET A 289 -5.50 -12.21 -9.38
N GLY A 290 -5.16 -13.27 -10.13
CA GLY A 290 -6.05 -14.42 -10.34
C GLY A 290 -6.46 -15.15 -9.07
N ALA A 291 -5.71 -15.03 -7.98
CA ALA A 291 -6.06 -15.57 -6.67
C ALA A 291 -7.38 -15.00 -6.10
N VAL A 292 -7.78 -13.80 -6.54
CA VAL A 292 -9.04 -13.15 -6.15
C VAL A 292 -9.98 -13.01 -7.34
N SER A 293 -9.50 -12.46 -8.46
CA SER A 293 -10.33 -12.07 -9.60
C SER A 293 -10.98 -13.23 -10.36
N LYS A 294 -10.53 -14.48 -10.13
CA LYS A 294 -11.15 -15.68 -10.71
C LYS A 294 -12.34 -16.19 -9.89
N GLU A 295 -12.35 -15.91 -8.58
CA GLU A 295 -13.34 -16.44 -7.64
C GLU A 295 -14.41 -15.39 -7.28
N TYR A 296 -14.03 -14.09 -7.29
CA TYR A 296 -14.89 -12.99 -6.87
C TYR A 296 -14.93 -11.90 -7.95
N ASP A 297 -16.08 -11.34 -8.21
CA ASP A 297 -16.14 -10.10 -8.98
C ASP A 297 -15.57 -8.92 -8.17
N SER A 298 -15.29 -7.81 -8.86
CA SER A 298 -14.60 -6.68 -8.22
C SER A 298 -15.44 -6.00 -7.12
N ALA A 299 -16.76 -6.04 -7.19
CA ALA A 299 -17.65 -5.49 -6.16
C ALA A 299 -17.60 -6.37 -4.91
N GLN A 300 -17.80 -7.67 -5.07
CA GLN A 300 -17.73 -8.64 -3.97
C GLN A 300 -16.37 -8.58 -3.27
N ALA A 301 -15.27 -8.62 -4.03
CA ALA A 301 -13.93 -8.60 -3.48
C ALA A 301 -13.63 -7.33 -2.68
N ALA A 302 -14.04 -6.15 -3.18
CA ALA A 302 -13.85 -4.88 -2.48
C ALA A 302 -14.65 -4.82 -1.17
N VAL A 303 -15.92 -5.23 -1.20
CA VAL A 303 -16.79 -5.26 -0.01
C VAL A 303 -16.22 -6.22 1.04
N MET A 304 -15.83 -7.45 0.65
CA MET A 304 -15.23 -8.43 1.56
C MET A 304 -13.93 -7.90 2.19
N ALA A 305 -13.04 -7.30 1.40
CA ALA A 305 -11.78 -6.75 1.90
C ALA A 305 -12.02 -5.63 2.93
N VAL A 306 -12.94 -4.70 2.66
CA VAL A 306 -13.25 -3.60 3.60
C VAL A 306 -13.90 -4.13 4.87
N LYS A 307 -14.78 -5.13 4.79
CA LYS A 307 -15.37 -5.82 5.95
C LYS A 307 -14.30 -6.56 6.76
N ALA A 308 -13.31 -7.16 6.10
CA ALA A 308 -12.20 -7.80 6.76
C ALA A 308 -11.29 -6.82 7.54
N GLY A 309 -11.36 -5.52 7.21
CA GLY A 309 -10.58 -4.49 7.89
C GLY A 309 -9.57 -3.76 7.02
N VAL A 310 -9.58 -3.96 5.71
CA VAL A 310 -8.72 -3.25 4.74
C VAL A 310 -9.10 -1.77 4.69
N ASP A 311 -8.12 -0.90 4.65
CA ASP A 311 -8.29 0.55 4.53
C ASP A 311 -8.14 1.03 3.07
N ILE A 312 -7.31 0.35 2.26
CA ILE A 312 -7.10 0.66 0.84
C ILE A 312 -7.20 -0.62 -0.01
N VAL A 313 -8.06 -0.59 -1.02
CA VAL A 313 -8.19 -1.64 -2.05
C VAL A 313 -7.28 -1.29 -3.21
N LEU A 314 -6.25 -2.12 -3.45
CA LEU A 314 -5.25 -1.89 -4.49
C LEU A 314 -5.69 -2.54 -5.81
N MET A 315 -5.79 -1.74 -6.86
CA MET A 315 -5.95 -2.18 -8.25
C MET A 315 -7.01 -3.27 -8.45
N PRO A 316 -8.30 -3.01 -8.16
CA PRO A 316 -9.36 -3.93 -8.53
C PRO A 316 -9.34 -4.21 -10.05
N ALA A 317 -9.75 -5.40 -10.48
CA ALA A 317 -9.79 -5.77 -11.89
C ALA A 317 -10.71 -4.84 -12.71
N ASP A 318 -11.85 -4.47 -12.11
CA ASP A 318 -12.77 -3.44 -12.59
C ASP A 318 -13.00 -2.42 -11.47
N PHE A 319 -12.42 -1.23 -11.63
CA PHE A 319 -12.52 -0.17 -10.64
C PHE A 319 -13.96 0.33 -10.46
N ILE A 320 -14.69 0.54 -11.54
CA ILE A 320 -16.05 1.08 -11.46
C ILE A 320 -16.99 0.09 -10.77
N MET A 321 -16.86 -1.19 -11.07
CA MET A 321 -17.63 -2.24 -10.40
C MET A 321 -17.29 -2.29 -8.90
N ALA A 322 -16.00 -2.26 -8.52
CA ALA A 322 -15.55 -2.27 -7.13
C ALA A 322 -16.06 -1.04 -6.36
N TYR A 323 -15.91 0.14 -6.96
CA TYR A 323 -16.37 1.41 -6.40
C TYR A 323 -17.88 1.42 -6.17
N ASN A 324 -18.67 1.06 -7.19
CA ASN A 324 -20.13 1.03 -7.08
C ASN A 324 -20.60 -0.02 -6.07
N GLY A 325 -19.93 -1.17 -6.01
CA GLY A 325 -20.22 -2.21 -5.03
C GLY A 325 -20.00 -1.74 -3.59
N LEU A 326 -18.87 -1.07 -3.35
CA LEU A 326 -18.56 -0.52 -2.02
C LEU A 326 -19.52 0.62 -1.64
N LEU A 327 -19.86 1.50 -2.59
CA LEU A 327 -20.83 2.58 -2.38
C LEU A 327 -22.20 2.02 -1.99
N ALA A 328 -22.71 1.04 -2.76
CA ALA A 328 -24.00 0.39 -2.46
C ALA A 328 -23.99 -0.34 -1.11
N ALA A 329 -22.88 -0.96 -0.71
CA ALA A 329 -22.74 -1.61 0.59
C ALA A 329 -22.84 -0.60 1.76
N VAL A 330 -22.37 0.62 1.56
CA VAL A 330 -22.52 1.69 2.56
C VAL A 330 -23.93 2.24 2.57
N GLU A 331 -24.53 2.50 1.42
CA GLU A 331 -25.91 2.99 1.28
C GLU A 331 -26.94 2.04 1.86
N SER A 332 -26.71 0.72 1.72
CA SER A 332 -27.59 -0.32 2.30
C SER A 332 -27.36 -0.55 3.80
N GLY A 333 -26.27 0.00 4.38
CA GLY A 333 -25.90 -0.22 5.77
C GLY A 333 -25.14 -1.55 6.01
N GLU A 334 -24.75 -2.28 4.98
CA GLU A 334 -23.89 -3.48 5.09
C GLU A 334 -22.51 -3.13 5.63
N ILE A 335 -21.97 -1.95 5.24
CA ILE A 335 -20.77 -1.34 5.81
C ILE A 335 -21.19 -0.01 6.43
N SER A 336 -20.81 0.23 7.68
CA SER A 336 -21.14 1.51 8.33
C SER A 336 -20.34 2.68 7.74
N LEU A 337 -20.95 3.86 7.67
CA LEU A 337 -20.26 5.08 7.26
C LEU A 337 -19.02 5.34 8.13
N SER A 338 -19.11 5.08 9.43
CA SER A 338 -17.98 5.25 10.37
C SER A 338 -16.79 4.36 10.01
N ARG A 339 -17.03 3.15 9.46
CA ARG A 339 -15.94 2.27 8.99
C ARG A 339 -15.19 2.88 7.80
N ILE A 340 -15.92 3.52 6.88
CA ILE A 340 -15.32 4.24 5.74
C ILE A 340 -14.54 5.47 6.25
N GLU A 341 -15.15 6.26 7.14
CA GLU A 341 -14.55 7.47 7.69
C GLU A 341 -13.27 7.18 8.48
N GLU A 342 -13.21 6.09 9.22
CA GLU A 342 -11.98 5.62 9.89
C GLU A 342 -10.85 5.42 8.88
N SER A 343 -11.10 4.73 7.78
CA SER A 343 -10.09 4.50 6.75
C SER A 343 -9.68 5.79 6.04
N VAL A 344 -10.63 6.60 5.64
CA VAL A 344 -10.37 7.86 4.94
C VAL A 344 -9.59 8.84 5.82
N TYR A 345 -9.89 8.89 7.12
CA TYR A 345 -9.12 9.71 8.07
C TYR A 345 -7.64 9.31 8.10
N LYS A 346 -7.34 7.99 8.20
CA LYS A 346 -5.97 7.49 8.15
C LYS A 346 -5.26 7.83 6.84
N ILE A 347 -5.98 7.72 5.72
CA ILE A 347 -5.44 8.04 4.39
C ILE A 347 -5.13 9.54 4.27
N LEU A 348 -6.02 10.42 4.76
CA LEU A 348 -5.80 11.86 4.76
C LEU A 348 -4.63 12.25 5.67
N MET A 349 -4.52 11.63 6.85
CA MET A 349 -3.39 11.82 7.75
C MET A 349 -2.07 11.45 7.07
N LEU A 350 -1.99 10.28 6.45
CA LEU A 350 -0.79 9.85 5.72
C LEU A 350 -0.41 10.82 4.59
N LYS A 351 -1.42 11.32 3.84
CA LYS A 351 -1.21 12.29 2.75
C LYS A 351 -0.64 13.63 3.27
N LEU A 352 -1.08 14.08 4.43
CA LEU A 352 -0.56 15.27 5.09
C LEU A 352 0.88 15.04 5.60
N GLU A 353 1.12 13.93 6.27
CA GLU A 353 2.42 13.57 6.83
C GLU A 353 3.52 13.38 5.76
N CYS A 354 3.20 12.76 4.64
CA CYS A 354 4.16 12.56 3.53
C CYS A 354 4.28 13.79 2.60
N GLY A 355 3.47 14.84 2.82
CA GLY A 355 3.46 16.05 2.01
C GLY A 355 2.83 15.87 0.62
N ALA A 356 1.99 14.86 0.41
CA ALA A 356 1.16 14.74 -0.78
C ALA A 356 0.13 15.88 -0.81
N ILE A 357 -0.62 16.10 0.29
CA ILE A 357 -1.42 17.30 0.47
C ILE A 357 -0.49 18.41 0.99
N LYS A 358 -0.38 19.48 0.22
CA LYS A 358 0.39 20.69 0.57
C LYS A 358 -0.57 21.76 1.12
N LEU A 359 -0.18 22.36 2.24
CA LEU A 359 -0.92 23.41 2.93
C LEU A 359 -0.49 24.82 2.45
#